data_462b0183f7847d2b6bef8df00995a80f
#
_entry.id   462b0183f7847d2b6bef8df00995a80f
#
_cell.length_a   1.000
_cell.length_b   1.000
_cell.length_c   1.000
_cell.angle_alpha   90.00
_cell.angle_beta   90.00
_cell.angle_gamma   90.00
#
_symmetry.space_group_name_H-M   'P 1'
#
loop_
_entity.id
_entity.type
_entity.pdbx_description
1 polymer ?
#
loop_
_entity_poly.entity_id
_entity_poly.type
_entity_poly.pdbx_seq_one_letter_code
_entity_poly.pdbx_strand_id
1 'polypeptide(L)'
;MIVDKDTNQVFVSEWLPKVHPAFFSRFSELLKNVHINMALLSNTADIWCRDYMPIQLAEEDFLQYRYYPDYLTKKESDKQYITDSKNVCKALKLPNIQATDLIIDGGNVVKAHDCIIMTEKVFHENAQYPQAEVLNELEHLFHCEVIYNPQNEMLAFCKTKCSIR
;
A
#
# COMPACT_ATOMS: atom_id res chain seq x y z
N MET A 1 -10.67 8.08 7.88
CA MET A 1 -9.37 7.55 7.38
C MET A 1 -8.50 8.71 6.94
N ILE A 2 -7.17 8.65 7.17
CA ILE A 2 -6.22 9.66 6.67
C ILE A 2 -5.96 9.39 5.19
N VAL A 3 -6.26 10.35 4.33
CA VAL A 3 -5.98 10.28 2.89
C VAL A 3 -4.57 10.78 2.59
N ASP A 4 -4.02 10.41 1.45
CA ASP A 4 -2.60 10.68 1.13
C ASP A 4 -2.23 12.17 1.16
N LYS A 5 -3.16 13.08 0.81
CA LYS A 5 -2.94 14.54 0.89
C LYS A 5 -2.77 15.08 2.31
N ASP A 6 -3.24 14.34 3.32
CA ASP A 6 -3.19 14.74 4.72
C ASP A 6 -1.96 14.14 5.44
N THR A 7 -1.10 13.42 4.70
CA THR A 7 0.15 12.86 5.24
C THR A 7 1.27 13.90 5.21
N ASN A 8 2.21 13.79 6.16
CA ASN A 8 3.28 14.77 6.37
C ASN A 8 4.68 14.16 6.27
N GLN A 9 4.79 12.89 5.91
CA GLN A 9 6.06 12.19 5.79
C GLN A 9 6.10 11.27 4.57
N VAL A 10 7.24 11.25 3.88
CA VAL A 10 7.52 10.35 2.77
C VAL A 10 8.48 9.27 3.23
N PHE A 11 8.13 8.02 2.97
CA PHE A 11 9.03 6.88 3.15
C PHE A 11 9.50 6.36 1.80
N VAL A 12 10.77 5.99 1.74
CA VAL A 12 11.38 5.33 0.59
C VAL A 12 12.23 4.15 1.05
N SER A 13 12.33 3.11 0.24
CA SER A 13 13.15 1.95 0.55
C SER A 13 14.63 2.31 0.71
N GLU A 14 15.32 1.63 1.62
CA GLU A 14 16.79 1.69 1.74
C GLU A 14 17.54 1.22 0.48
N TRP A 15 16.85 0.55 -0.45
CA TRP A 15 17.37 0.16 -1.74
C TRP A 15 17.36 1.30 -2.76
N LEU A 16 16.49 2.29 -2.63
CA LEU A 16 16.36 3.38 -3.60
C LEU A 16 17.69 4.14 -3.83
N PRO A 17 18.43 4.57 -2.80
CA PRO A 17 19.73 5.23 -2.99
C PRO A 17 20.78 4.30 -3.60
N LYS A 18 20.68 2.98 -3.43
CA LYS A 18 21.61 2.00 -3.96
C LYS A 18 21.38 1.73 -5.45
N VAL A 19 20.10 1.60 -5.83
CA VAL A 19 19.70 1.23 -7.20
C VAL A 19 19.60 2.46 -8.11
N HIS A 20 19.12 3.58 -7.58
CA HIS A 20 18.91 4.82 -8.32
C HIS A 20 19.52 6.05 -7.61
N PRO A 21 20.86 6.11 -7.42
CA PRO A 21 21.51 7.13 -6.60
C PRO A 21 21.29 8.57 -7.12
N ALA A 22 21.34 8.78 -8.43
CA ALA A 22 21.14 10.09 -9.02
C ALA A 22 19.68 10.60 -8.84
N PHE A 23 18.70 9.71 -9.00
CA PHE A 23 17.31 10.04 -8.72
C PHE A 23 17.10 10.36 -7.23
N PHE A 24 17.60 9.50 -6.36
CA PHE A 24 17.48 9.68 -4.91
C PHE A 24 18.06 11.01 -4.43
N SER A 25 19.24 11.40 -4.93
CA SER A 25 19.87 12.68 -4.59
C SER A 25 18.97 13.86 -4.96
N ARG A 26 18.48 13.90 -6.22
CA ARG A 26 17.60 14.98 -6.69
C ARG A 26 16.27 15.01 -5.97
N PHE A 27 15.67 13.85 -5.71
CA PHE A 27 14.40 13.72 -5.01
C PHE A 27 14.52 14.19 -3.56
N SER A 28 15.58 13.78 -2.86
CA SER A 28 15.86 14.21 -1.48
C SER A 28 16.05 15.71 -1.38
N GLU A 29 16.78 16.32 -2.32
CA GLU A 29 16.97 17.77 -2.38
C GLU A 29 15.65 18.50 -2.61
N LEU A 30 14.80 18.00 -3.54
CA LEU A 30 13.48 18.56 -3.80
C LEU A 30 12.60 18.54 -2.55
N LEU A 31 12.50 17.38 -1.87
CA LEU A 31 11.70 17.25 -0.65
C LEU A 31 12.20 18.17 0.46
N LYS A 32 13.52 18.30 0.63
CA LYS A 32 14.12 19.22 1.59
C LYS A 32 13.76 20.69 1.28
N ASN A 33 13.79 21.08 0.01
CA ASN A 33 13.47 22.45 -0.40
C ASN A 33 11.99 22.82 -0.17
N VAL A 34 11.09 21.83 -0.19
CA VAL A 34 9.65 22.03 0.11
C VAL A 34 9.27 21.60 1.53
N HIS A 35 10.27 21.40 2.41
CA HIS A 35 10.10 21.06 3.83
C HIS A 35 9.28 19.78 4.09
N ILE A 36 9.37 18.78 3.20
CA ILE A 36 8.74 17.49 3.39
C ILE A 36 9.76 16.53 4.03
N ASN A 37 9.37 15.93 5.14
CA ASN A 37 10.19 14.93 5.83
C ASN A 37 10.26 13.63 5.01
N MET A 38 11.45 13.09 4.87
CA MET A 38 11.69 11.81 4.22
C MET A 38 12.50 10.89 5.14
N ALA A 39 12.12 9.62 5.21
CA ALA A 39 12.84 8.59 5.94
C ALA A 39 13.07 7.35 5.07
N LEU A 40 14.15 6.63 5.36
CA LEU A 40 14.43 5.34 4.73
C LEU A 40 13.72 4.22 5.52
N LEU A 41 13.03 3.35 4.79
CA LEU A 41 12.51 2.09 5.31
C LEU A 41 13.61 1.03 5.26
N SER A 42 13.91 0.45 6.41
CA SER A 42 14.76 -0.73 6.51
C SER A 42 13.99 -2.03 6.39
N ASN A 43 14.71 -3.13 6.18
CA ASN A 43 14.15 -4.48 5.99
C ASN A 43 13.24 -4.59 4.73
N THR A 44 13.55 -3.83 3.71
CA THR A 44 12.88 -3.88 2.40
C THR A 44 13.65 -4.76 1.43
N ALA A 45 12.96 -5.46 0.54
CA ALA A 45 13.55 -6.31 -0.49
C ALA A 45 13.57 -5.62 -1.88
N ASP A 46 12.77 -4.57 -2.07
CA ASP A 46 12.71 -3.78 -3.29
C ASP A 46 12.43 -2.29 -3.01
N ILE A 47 12.17 -1.51 -4.06
CA ILE A 47 11.95 -0.05 -3.98
C ILE A 47 10.46 0.34 -3.86
N TRP A 48 9.52 -0.59 -3.98
CA TRP A 48 8.08 -0.32 -4.10
C TRP A 48 7.39 -0.25 -2.73
N CYS A 49 7.81 0.71 -1.90
CA CYS A 49 7.33 0.85 -0.52
C CYS A 49 5.82 0.85 -0.36
N ARG A 50 5.10 1.43 -1.30
CA ARG A 50 3.63 1.53 -1.25
C ARG A 50 2.98 0.15 -1.14
N ASP A 51 3.57 -0.87 -1.74
CA ASP A 51 2.97 -2.19 -1.86
C ASP A 51 3.00 -2.99 -0.55
N TYR A 52 3.99 -2.74 0.31
CA TYR A 52 4.20 -3.50 1.56
C TYR A 52 4.22 -2.65 2.84
N MET A 53 4.13 -1.33 2.73
CA MET A 53 4.02 -0.47 3.91
C MET A 53 2.68 -0.67 4.61
N PRO A 54 2.63 -0.54 5.96
CA PRO A 54 1.37 -0.52 6.67
C PRO A 54 0.49 0.64 6.18
N ILE A 55 -0.82 0.38 6.12
CA ILE A 55 -1.80 1.39 5.73
C ILE A 55 -2.19 2.17 6.97
N GLN A 56 -2.02 3.49 6.95
CA GLN A 56 -2.46 4.35 8.04
C GLN A 56 -3.98 4.52 7.99
N LEU A 57 -4.67 4.13 9.05
CA LEU A 57 -6.13 4.21 9.21
C LEU A 57 -6.54 5.50 9.91
N ALA A 58 -5.83 5.84 11.00
CA ALA A 58 -5.99 7.06 11.77
C ALA A 58 -4.61 7.60 12.17
N GLU A 59 -4.55 8.67 12.95
CA GLU A 59 -3.29 9.35 13.31
C GLU A 59 -2.24 8.38 13.88
N GLU A 60 -2.68 7.46 14.74
CA GLU A 60 -1.81 6.48 15.40
C GLU A 60 -2.19 5.02 15.10
N ASP A 61 -3.16 4.78 14.22
CA ASP A 61 -3.67 3.44 13.92
C ASP A 61 -3.23 2.99 12.53
N PHE A 62 -2.68 1.80 12.46
CA PHE A 62 -2.09 1.24 11.26
C PHE A 62 -2.57 -0.19 11.02
N LEU A 63 -2.79 -0.53 9.74
CA LEU A 63 -3.09 -1.88 9.30
C LEU A 63 -1.83 -2.52 8.71
N GLN A 64 -1.37 -3.61 9.33
CA GLN A 64 -0.37 -4.52 8.80
C GLN A 64 -1.07 -5.68 8.13
N TYR A 65 -0.71 -5.97 6.90
CA TYR A 65 -1.25 -7.05 6.09
C TYR A 65 -0.13 -7.96 5.57
N ARG A 66 -0.49 -9.07 4.93
CA ARG A 66 0.47 -9.93 4.26
C ARG A 66 0.71 -9.42 2.84
N TYR A 67 1.95 -9.00 2.52
CA TYR A 67 2.36 -8.69 1.16
C TYR A 67 2.92 -9.95 0.51
N TYR A 68 2.20 -10.51 -0.45
CA TYR A 68 2.59 -11.73 -1.15
C TYR A 68 1.99 -11.77 -2.56
N PRO A 69 2.40 -10.84 -3.44
CA PRO A 69 1.75 -10.63 -4.72
C PRO A 69 2.00 -11.79 -5.68
N ASP A 70 0.96 -12.16 -6.41
CA ASP A 70 0.95 -13.32 -7.31
C ASP A 70 2.03 -13.25 -8.40
N TYR A 71 2.36 -12.05 -8.89
CA TYR A 71 3.36 -11.86 -9.93
C TYR A 71 4.80 -12.15 -9.46
N LEU A 72 5.11 -11.97 -8.17
CA LEU A 72 6.41 -12.33 -7.59
C LEU A 72 6.50 -13.80 -7.15
N THR A 73 5.39 -14.53 -7.14
CA THR A 73 5.37 -15.93 -6.71
C THR A 73 5.49 -16.92 -7.87
N LYS A 74 5.33 -16.47 -9.12
CA LYS A 74 5.38 -17.31 -10.33
C LYS A 74 6.75 -17.92 -10.58
N LYS A 75 7.83 -17.24 -10.18
CA LYS A 75 9.21 -17.71 -10.32
C LYS A 75 9.88 -17.70 -8.96
N GLU A 76 10.62 -18.77 -8.64
CA GLU A 76 11.34 -18.86 -7.36
C GLU A 76 12.37 -17.74 -7.20
N SER A 77 13.03 -17.34 -8.31
CA SER A 77 13.98 -16.23 -8.32
C SER A 77 13.38 -14.89 -7.91
N ASP A 78 12.08 -14.68 -8.11
CA ASP A 78 11.43 -13.39 -7.89
C ASP A 78 10.94 -13.25 -6.44
N LYS A 79 10.80 -14.35 -5.72
CA LYS A 79 10.40 -14.35 -4.30
C LYS A 79 11.37 -13.59 -3.39
N GLN A 80 12.62 -13.46 -3.78
CA GLN A 80 13.62 -12.64 -3.05
C GLN A 80 13.24 -11.15 -2.96
N TYR A 81 12.35 -10.67 -3.83
CA TYR A 81 11.85 -9.29 -3.84
C TYR A 81 10.60 -9.09 -2.98
N ILE A 82 10.06 -10.16 -2.39
CA ILE A 82 8.90 -10.05 -1.49
C ILE A 82 9.38 -9.51 -0.15
N THR A 83 8.94 -8.30 0.17
CA THR A 83 9.23 -7.68 1.46
C THR A 83 8.30 -8.24 2.54
N ASP A 84 8.85 -8.63 3.68
CA ASP A 84 8.06 -9.00 4.85
C ASP A 84 7.51 -7.74 5.55
N SER A 85 6.24 -7.46 5.36
CA SER A 85 5.55 -6.30 5.95
C SER A 85 5.60 -6.28 7.49
N LYS A 86 5.68 -7.45 8.17
CA LYS A 86 5.85 -7.52 9.62
C LYS A 86 7.19 -6.93 10.07
N ASN A 87 8.25 -7.19 9.32
CA ASN A 87 9.57 -6.67 9.63
C ASN A 87 9.66 -5.15 9.36
N VAL A 88 8.96 -4.67 8.34
CA VAL A 88 8.84 -3.22 8.09
C VAL A 88 8.09 -2.53 9.24
N CYS A 89 6.94 -3.06 9.67
CA CYS A 89 6.17 -2.52 10.80
C CYS A 89 6.99 -2.48 12.10
N LYS A 90 7.74 -3.55 12.41
CA LYS A 90 8.63 -3.60 13.57
C LYS A 90 9.71 -2.53 13.52
N ALA A 91 10.30 -2.28 12.34
CA ALA A 91 11.34 -1.27 12.16
C ALA A 91 10.80 0.15 12.33
N LEU A 92 9.57 0.40 11.91
CA LEU A 92 8.89 1.70 12.05
C LEU A 92 8.47 2.00 13.49
N LYS A 93 8.36 0.98 14.37
CA LYS A 93 7.92 1.13 15.77
C LYS A 93 6.59 1.89 15.91
N LEU A 94 5.65 1.58 15.01
CA LEU A 94 4.34 2.22 14.99
C LEU A 94 3.54 1.87 16.25
N PRO A 95 2.68 2.79 16.75
CA PRO A 95 1.99 2.58 18.02
C PRO A 95 0.92 1.49 17.93
N ASN A 96 -0.17 1.73 17.26
CA ASN A 96 -1.31 0.81 17.22
C ASN A 96 -1.34 0.07 15.89
N ILE A 97 -0.96 -1.21 15.90
CA ILE A 97 -0.96 -2.05 14.70
C ILE A 97 -2.06 -3.09 14.81
N GLN A 98 -3.07 -2.99 13.96
CA GLN A 98 -3.99 -4.06 13.65
C GLN A 98 -3.37 -4.93 12.56
N ALA A 99 -3.42 -6.26 12.70
CA ALA A 99 -2.83 -7.17 11.74
C ALA A 99 -3.89 -8.07 11.10
N THR A 100 -3.72 -8.36 9.82
CA THR A 100 -4.51 -9.36 9.09
C THR A 100 -3.62 -10.29 8.29
N ASP A 101 -4.09 -11.53 8.07
CA ASP A 101 -3.44 -12.50 7.19
C ASP A 101 -3.90 -12.40 5.73
N LEU A 102 -4.83 -11.49 5.43
CA LEU A 102 -5.21 -11.21 4.05
C LEU A 102 -3.99 -10.73 3.25
N ILE A 103 -3.89 -11.26 2.03
CA ILE A 103 -2.91 -10.78 1.06
C ILE A 103 -3.45 -9.50 0.47
N ILE A 104 -2.73 -8.41 0.70
CA ILE A 104 -3.06 -7.08 0.17
C ILE A 104 -1.81 -6.54 -0.51
N ASP A 105 -2.02 -5.89 -1.64
CA ASP A 105 -1.05 -5.05 -2.29
C ASP A 105 -1.41 -3.60 -1.95
N GLY A 106 -0.57 -2.91 -1.21
CA GLY A 106 -0.84 -1.54 -0.78
C GLY A 106 -0.96 -0.57 -1.95
N GLY A 107 -0.34 -0.89 -3.11
CA GLY A 107 -0.51 -0.15 -4.35
C GLY A 107 -1.92 -0.29 -4.94
N ASN A 108 -2.63 -1.36 -4.59
CA ASN A 108 -4.03 -1.58 -4.97
C ASN A 108 -5.04 -0.88 -4.04
N VAL A 109 -4.58 -0.17 -3.01
CA VAL A 109 -5.45 0.50 -2.03
C VAL A 109 -5.44 2.00 -2.26
N VAL A 110 -6.54 2.53 -2.77
CA VAL A 110 -6.75 3.97 -2.94
C VAL A 110 -7.70 4.46 -1.85
N LYS A 111 -7.20 5.31 -0.97
CA LYS A 111 -7.98 5.90 0.11
C LYS A 111 -8.73 7.13 -0.40
N ALA A 112 -10.05 7.07 -0.41
CA ALA A 112 -10.94 8.22 -0.57
C ALA A 112 -11.39 8.69 0.83
N HIS A 113 -12.14 9.78 0.90
CA HIS A 113 -12.51 10.38 2.18
C HIS A 113 -13.34 9.42 3.06
N ASP A 114 -14.28 8.71 2.46
CA ASP A 114 -15.30 7.88 3.12
C ASP A 114 -15.33 6.42 2.63
N CYS A 115 -14.45 6.06 1.70
CA CYS A 115 -14.36 4.70 1.17
C CYS A 115 -12.94 4.33 0.76
N ILE A 116 -12.72 3.03 0.55
CA ILE A 116 -11.56 2.48 -0.12
C ILE A 116 -11.96 2.08 -1.54
N ILE A 117 -11.07 2.33 -2.50
CA ILE A 117 -11.21 1.82 -3.87
C ILE A 117 -10.08 0.83 -4.12
N MET A 118 -10.44 -0.36 -4.55
CA MET A 118 -9.50 -1.44 -4.88
C MET A 118 -9.86 -2.07 -6.24
N THR A 119 -8.96 -2.87 -6.80
CA THR A 119 -9.30 -3.78 -7.90
C THR A 119 -9.67 -5.16 -7.36
N GLU A 120 -10.34 -5.98 -8.16
CA GLU A 120 -10.69 -7.36 -7.83
C GLU A 120 -9.48 -8.28 -7.57
N LYS A 121 -8.25 -7.81 -7.83
CA LYS A 121 -7.01 -8.52 -7.56
C LYS A 121 -6.97 -9.08 -6.13
N VAL A 122 -7.48 -8.32 -5.16
CA VAL A 122 -7.52 -8.76 -3.75
C VAL A 122 -8.29 -10.06 -3.56
N PHE A 123 -9.34 -10.32 -4.31
CA PHE A 123 -10.08 -11.58 -4.24
C PHE A 123 -9.32 -12.74 -4.88
N HIS A 124 -8.62 -12.48 -5.98
CA HIS A 124 -7.78 -13.51 -6.63
C HIS A 124 -6.61 -13.94 -5.74
N GLU A 125 -5.98 -13.00 -5.05
CA GLU A 125 -4.88 -13.29 -4.14
C GLU A 125 -5.33 -13.97 -2.85
N ASN A 126 -6.62 -13.85 -2.49
CA ASN A 126 -7.23 -14.48 -1.32
C ASN A 126 -8.28 -15.55 -1.70
N ALA A 127 -8.07 -16.27 -2.81
CA ALA A 127 -9.02 -17.23 -3.36
C ALA A 127 -9.37 -18.41 -2.42
N GLN A 128 -8.66 -18.60 -1.32
CA GLN A 128 -8.97 -19.55 -0.26
C GLN A 128 -10.20 -19.15 0.58
N TYR A 129 -10.64 -17.90 0.50
CA TYR A 129 -11.82 -17.39 1.19
C TYR A 129 -12.92 -17.00 0.18
N PRO A 130 -14.20 -17.13 0.54
CA PRO A 130 -15.29 -16.55 -0.24
C PRO A 130 -15.13 -15.04 -0.41
N GLN A 131 -15.43 -14.50 -1.59
CA GLN A 131 -15.30 -13.05 -1.85
C GLN A 131 -16.06 -12.20 -0.84
N ALA A 132 -17.26 -12.63 -0.42
CA ALA A 132 -18.07 -11.91 0.57
C ALA A 132 -17.36 -11.83 1.94
N GLU A 133 -16.63 -12.87 2.34
CA GLU A 133 -15.86 -12.86 3.59
C GLU A 133 -14.67 -11.92 3.49
N VAL A 134 -13.94 -11.94 2.36
CA VAL A 134 -12.83 -11.00 2.12
C VAL A 134 -13.34 -9.56 2.14
N LEU A 135 -14.46 -9.27 1.48
CA LEU A 135 -15.05 -7.93 1.46
C LEU A 135 -15.45 -7.47 2.87
N ASN A 136 -16.18 -8.30 3.60
CA ASN A 136 -16.60 -7.99 4.97
C ASN A 136 -15.41 -7.73 5.89
N GLU A 137 -14.34 -8.54 5.77
CA GLU A 137 -13.12 -8.34 6.54
C GLU A 137 -12.43 -7.02 6.17
N LEU A 138 -12.33 -6.69 4.88
CA LEU A 138 -11.75 -5.43 4.43
C LEU A 138 -12.54 -4.22 4.95
N GLU A 139 -13.87 -4.24 4.86
CA GLU A 139 -14.73 -3.16 5.37
C GLU A 139 -14.62 -3.02 6.90
N HIS A 140 -14.48 -4.14 7.61
CA HIS A 140 -14.22 -4.13 9.05
C HIS A 140 -12.86 -3.51 9.38
N LEU A 141 -11.80 -3.91 8.66
CA LEU A 141 -10.43 -3.43 8.87
C LEU A 141 -10.29 -1.94 8.54
N PHE A 142 -10.91 -1.48 7.46
CA PHE A 142 -10.83 -0.09 7.02
C PHE A 142 -11.87 0.83 7.68
N HIS A 143 -12.85 0.28 8.38
CA HIS A 143 -13.97 1.01 8.98
C HIS A 143 -14.77 1.88 7.98
N CYS A 144 -14.84 1.44 6.73
CA CYS A 144 -15.57 2.13 5.66
C CYS A 144 -15.94 1.17 4.53
N GLU A 145 -16.79 1.63 3.61
CA GLU A 145 -17.14 0.89 2.41
C GLU A 145 -15.90 0.62 1.54
N VAL A 146 -15.83 -0.59 0.98
CA VAL A 146 -14.81 -0.98 0.01
C VAL A 146 -15.45 -1.12 -1.37
N ILE A 147 -15.13 -0.19 -2.26
CA ILE A 147 -15.56 -0.21 -3.66
C ILE A 147 -14.48 -0.94 -4.46
N TYR A 148 -14.84 -2.02 -5.11
CA TYR A 148 -13.91 -2.73 -6.01
C TYR A 148 -14.34 -2.61 -7.46
N ASN A 149 -13.33 -2.51 -8.34
CA ASN A 149 -13.53 -2.39 -9.78
C ASN A 149 -12.95 -3.61 -10.48
N PRO A 150 -13.72 -4.31 -11.34
CA PRO A 150 -13.20 -5.38 -12.19
C PRO A 150 -12.01 -4.87 -13.01
N GLN A 151 -10.92 -5.62 -13.07
CA GLN A 151 -9.69 -5.20 -13.79
C GLN A 151 -9.93 -4.85 -15.27
N ASN A 152 -10.99 -5.42 -15.87
CA ASN A 152 -11.33 -5.18 -17.26
C ASN A 152 -12.15 -3.89 -17.50
N GLU A 153 -12.61 -3.20 -16.45
CA GLU A 153 -13.46 -2.02 -16.55
C GLU A 153 -12.79 -0.72 -16.06
N MET A 154 -11.52 -0.76 -15.68
CA MET A 154 -10.80 0.43 -15.17
C MET A 154 -10.83 1.64 -16.10
N LEU A 155 -10.95 1.43 -17.42
CA LEU A 155 -11.08 2.51 -18.40
C LEU A 155 -12.48 3.16 -18.43
N ALA A 156 -13.52 2.48 -17.96
CA ALA A 156 -14.90 3.00 -17.95
C ALA A 156 -15.13 3.89 -16.72
N PHE A 157 -14.55 3.55 -15.57
CA PHE A 157 -14.75 4.27 -14.32
C PHE A 157 -14.13 5.69 -14.33
N CYS A 158 -12.98 5.86 -14.96
CA CYS A 158 -12.35 7.17 -15.13
C CYS A 158 -13.17 8.13 -16.01
N LYS A 159 -14.00 7.60 -16.92
CA LYS A 159 -14.81 8.42 -17.85
C LYS A 159 -16.13 8.91 -17.25
N THR A 160 -16.67 8.23 -16.23
CA THR A 160 -18.02 8.51 -15.74
C THR A 160 -18.08 9.34 -14.45
N LYS A 161 -17.01 9.42 -13.66
CA LYS A 161 -17.01 10.21 -12.41
C LYS A 161 -16.06 11.41 -12.39
N CYS A 162 -15.32 11.68 -13.44
CA CYS A 162 -14.55 12.93 -13.58
C CYS A 162 -15.34 14.09 -14.20
N SER A 163 -16.64 14.16 -13.95
CA SER A 163 -17.40 15.42 -14.15
C SER A 163 -17.38 16.19 -12.84
N ILE A 164 -16.27 16.81 -12.53
CA ILE A 164 -16.20 17.82 -11.48
C ILE A 164 -16.88 19.07 -12.04
N ARG A 165 -17.97 19.48 -11.39
CA ARG A 165 -18.55 20.80 -11.53
C ARG A 165 -17.72 21.82 -10.76
#